data_7536ff0310c4c8babcbe492ed0fbe349
#
_entry.id   7536ff0310c4c8babcbe492ed0fbe349
#
_cell.length_a   1.000
_cell.length_b   1.000
_cell.length_c   1.000
_cell.angle_alpha   90.00
_cell.angle_beta   90.00
_cell.angle_gamma   90.00
#
_symmetry.space_group_name_H-M   'P 1'
#
loop_
_entity.id
_entity.type
_entity.pdbx_description
1 polymer ?
#
loop_
_entity_poly.entity_id
_entity_poly.type
_entity_poly.pdbx_seq_one_letter_code
_entity_poly.pdbx_strand_id
1 'polypeptide(L)' 'MILVDYFTAECCKGTELIEGWYWHEDDGEGLGGPYDSEDAAVAAAQAGQGW' A
#
# COMPACT_ATOMS: atom_id res chain seq x y z
N MET A 1 -0.18 -9.11 9.84
CA MET A 1 0.35 -7.76 10.13
C MET A 1 0.38 -6.94 8.86
N ILE A 2 -0.12 -5.72 8.94
CA ILE A 2 -0.13 -4.80 7.79
C ILE A 2 1.16 -4.00 7.77
N LEU A 3 1.78 -3.91 6.61
CA LEU A 3 2.96 -3.11 6.38
C LEU A 3 2.61 -1.99 5.41
N VAL A 4 3.23 -0.83 5.57
CA VAL A 4 3.01 0.31 4.69
C VAL A 4 4.36 0.78 4.16
N ASP A 5 4.47 0.90 2.85
CA ASP A 5 5.70 1.30 2.20
C ASP A 5 5.43 2.29 1.09
N TYR A 6 6.41 3.13 0.81
CA TYR A 6 6.35 4.05 -0.32
C TYR A 6 6.97 3.39 -1.54
N PHE A 7 6.18 3.25 -2.60
CA PHE A 7 6.64 2.68 -3.86
C PHE A 7 7.00 3.84 -4.79
N THR A 8 8.27 3.94 -5.13
CA THR A 8 8.74 4.97 -6.06
C THR A 8 8.32 4.59 -7.48
N ALA A 9 8.37 5.58 -8.37
CA ALA A 9 8.06 5.34 -9.78
C ALA A 9 8.98 4.25 -10.36
N GLU A 10 10.22 4.24 -9.93
CA GLU A 10 11.18 3.25 -10.40
C GLU A 10 10.86 1.86 -9.88
N CYS A 11 10.40 1.77 -8.64
CA CYS A 11 9.98 0.52 -8.03
C CYS A 11 8.77 -0.08 -8.75
N CYS A 12 7.90 0.78 -9.28
CA CYS A 12 6.70 0.37 -9.99
C CYS A 12 6.93 0.11 -11.46
N LYS A 13 8.12 0.39 -11.96
CA LYS A 13 8.44 0.23 -13.37
C LYS A 13 8.27 -1.24 -13.79
N GLY A 14 7.55 -1.43 -14.87
CA GLY A 14 7.30 -2.79 -15.37
C GLY A 14 6.09 -3.46 -14.73
N THR A 15 5.40 -2.75 -13.83
CA THR A 15 4.16 -3.23 -13.21
C THR A 15 3.02 -2.31 -13.57
N GLU A 16 1.81 -2.66 -13.16
CA GLU A 16 0.65 -1.80 -13.37
C GLU A 16 0.48 -0.77 -12.27
N LEU A 17 1.37 -0.78 -11.28
CA LEU A 17 1.29 0.12 -10.14
C LEU A 17 1.86 1.50 -10.49
N ILE A 18 1.39 2.52 -9.80
CA ILE A 18 1.92 3.88 -9.93
C ILE A 18 2.55 4.28 -8.60
N GLU A 19 3.37 5.33 -8.65
CA GLU A 19 4.07 5.82 -7.46
C GLU A 19 3.07 6.25 -6.38
N GLY A 20 3.36 5.87 -5.12
CA GLY A 20 2.54 6.27 -3.99
C GLY A 20 2.75 5.37 -2.78
N TRP A 21 1.96 5.62 -1.76
CA TRP A 21 1.98 4.81 -0.55
C TRP A 21 1.05 3.62 -0.69
N TYR A 22 1.55 2.44 -0.34
CA TYR A 22 0.79 1.20 -0.42
C TYR A 22 0.84 0.46 0.90
N TRP A 23 -0.25 -0.22 1.23
CA TRP A 23 -0.26 -1.16 2.34
C TRP A 23 -0.29 -2.57 1.77
N HIS A 24 0.31 -3.49 2.51
CA HIS A 24 0.28 -4.90 2.12
C HIS A 24 0.37 -5.78 3.36
N GLU A 25 -0.13 -6.99 3.25
CA GLU A 25 0.00 -7.97 4.31
C GLU A 25 1.39 -8.59 4.28
N ASP A 26 1.89 -9.01 5.43
CA ASP A 26 3.21 -9.65 5.49
C ASP A 26 3.22 -11.00 4.79
N ASP A 27 2.08 -11.64 4.62
CA ASP A 27 1.96 -12.88 3.86
C ASP A 27 1.70 -12.65 2.37
N GLY A 28 1.55 -11.40 1.97
CA GLY A 28 1.38 -11.03 0.56
C GLY A 28 -0.04 -11.13 0.02
N GLU A 29 -1.02 -11.37 0.86
CA GLU A 29 -2.39 -11.60 0.40
C GLU A 29 -3.20 -10.35 0.13
N GLY A 30 -2.78 -9.20 0.65
CA GLY A 30 -3.52 -7.96 0.46
C GLY A 30 -2.61 -6.84 -0.01
N LEU A 31 -3.16 -5.96 -0.84
CA LEU A 31 -2.44 -4.80 -1.34
C LEU A 31 -3.45 -3.71 -1.64
N GLY A 32 -3.15 -2.50 -1.22
CA GLY A 32 -3.99 -1.36 -1.53
C GLY A 32 -3.18 -0.11 -1.73
N GLY A 33 -3.68 0.77 -2.58
CA GLY A 33 -3.06 2.03 -2.91
C GLY A 33 -3.27 2.38 -4.38
N PRO A 34 -2.62 3.43 -4.85
CA PRO A 34 -1.74 4.32 -4.10
C PRO A 34 -2.50 5.34 -3.26
N TYR A 35 -1.90 5.76 -2.16
CA TYR A 35 -2.45 6.79 -1.28
C TYR A 35 -1.50 7.98 -1.22
N ASP A 36 -2.04 9.14 -0.83
CA ASP A 36 -1.26 10.37 -0.80
C ASP A 36 -0.24 10.42 0.35
N SER A 37 -0.49 9.65 1.39
CA SER A 37 0.38 9.68 2.57
C SER A 37 0.36 8.33 3.27
N GLU A 38 1.34 8.14 4.15
CA GLU A 38 1.40 6.95 4.97
C GLU A 38 0.16 6.82 5.84
N ASP A 39 -0.29 7.93 6.43
CA ASP A 39 -1.48 7.93 7.28
C ASP A 39 -2.71 7.48 6.50
N ALA A 40 -2.85 7.94 5.27
CA ALA A 40 -3.97 7.54 4.42
C ALA A 40 -3.92 6.04 4.12
N ALA A 41 -2.73 5.52 3.84
CA ALA A 41 -2.56 4.10 3.56
C ALA A 41 -2.89 3.26 4.81
N VAL A 42 -2.42 3.69 5.97
CA VAL A 42 -2.70 2.99 7.23
C VAL A 42 -4.20 2.98 7.52
N ALA A 43 -4.86 4.13 7.36
CA ALA A 43 -6.29 4.23 7.60
C ALA A 43 -7.08 3.31 6.65
N ALA A 44 -6.68 3.28 5.39
CA ALA A 44 -7.34 2.43 4.41
C ALA A 44 -7.13 0.95 4.72
N ALA A 45 -5.93 0.59 5.15
CA ALA A 45 -5.63 -0.79 5.52
C ALA A 45 -6.48 -1.25 6.69
N GLN A 46 -6.60 -0.41 7.71
CA GLN A 46 -7.41 -0.73 8.88
C GLN A 46 -8.87 -0.88 8.51
N ALA A 47 -9.39 0.03 7.69
CA ALA A 47 -10.77 -0.02 7.24
C ALA A 47 -11.02 -1.27 6.39
N GLY A 48 -10.09 -1.58 5.51
CA GLY A 48 -10.21 -2.73 4.62
C GLY A 48 -10.13 -4.07 5.34
N GLN A 49 -9.43 -4.10 6.49
CA GLN A 49 -9.31 -5.33 7.27
C GLN A 49 -10.39 -5.48 8.34
N GLY A 50 -11.24 -4.48 8.49
CA GLY A 50 -12.31 -4.55 9.46
C GLY A 50 -11.85 -4.40 10.90
N TRP A 51 -10.76 -3.73 11.13
CA TRP A 51 -10.18 -3.52 12.45
C TRP A 51 -10.93 -2.48 13.26
#